data_50c764a1ab6c3f6911e63f9c4848678d
#
_entry.id   50c764a1ab6c3f6911e63f9c4848678d
#
_cell.length_a   1.000
_cell.length_b   1.000
_cell.length_c   1.000
_cell.angle_alpha   90.00
_cell.angle_beta   90.00
_cell.angle_gamma   90.00
#
_symmetry.space_group_name_H-M   'P 1'
#
loop_
_entity.id
_entity.type
_entity.pdbx_description
1 polymer ?
#
loop_
_entity_poly.entity_id
_entity_poly.type
_entity_poly.pdbx_seq_one_letter_code
_entity_poly.pdbx_strand_id
1 'polypeptide(L)'
;VKSGYVGDIIPRGDYHYSQSTNNHYLYCIKEAAKHHIMVNAHEATRPTGLCRTWPNLVGNESARGTEYEAFGGSEPYHTVILPFTRLQGGPMDYTPGIFVTKLSEWCNNKSNVNTTLCGQLALYLTMYSPLQMAADLPENYEKYDDAFQFIRDVACDWDDSRYLEAEPAKYITVARKAKGT
;
A
#
# COMPACT_ATOMS: atom_id res chain seq x y z
N VAL A 1 -14.34 -0.15 -2.63
CA VAL A 1 -14.43 -1.47 -1.98
C VAL A 1 -13.03 -2.08 -1.90
N LYS A 2 -12.64 -2.57 -0.73
CA LYS A 2 -11.48 -3.46 -0.57
C LYS A 2 -11.95 -4.90 -0.80
N SER A 3 -11.26 -5.62 -1.67
CA SER A 3 -11.53 -7.02 -1.99
C SER A 3 -10.27 -7.83 -1.79
N GLY A 4 -10.34 -8.89 -0.98
CA GLY A 4 -9.22 -9.78 -0.69
C GLY A 4 -9.73 -11.11 -0.13
N TYR A 5 -8.89 -12.12 -0.19
CA TYR A 5 -9.24 -13.48 0.19
C TYR A 5 -8.14 -14.07 1.07
N VAL A 6 -8.34 -13.96 2.38
CA VAL A 6 -7.46 -14.55 3.39
C VAL A 6 -7.82 -16.00 3.63
N GLY A 7 -6.83 -16.86 3.74
CA GLY A 7 -7.02 -18.28 4.02
C GLY A 7 -7.12 -19.15 2.76
N ASP A 8 -7.82 -20.27 2.91
CA ASP A 8 -7.93 -21.28 1.84
C ASP A 8 -8.81 -20.77 0.69
N ILE A 9 -8.30 -20.89 -0.53
CA ILE A 9 -9.06 -20.61 -1.74
C ILE A 9 -10.03 -21.77 -2.04
N ILE A 10 -11.24 -21.41 -2.47
CA ILE A 10 -12.25 -22.36 -2.95
C ILE A 10 -12.39 -22.20 -4.47
N PRO A 11 -12.33 -23.29 -5.25
CA PRO A 11 -12.20 -24.73 -4.84
C PRO A 11 -10.80 -25.08 -4.32
N ARG A 12 -10.74 -26.09 -3.47
CA ARG A 12 -9.47 -26.60 -2.91
C ARG A 12 -8.50 -26.98 -4.02
N GLY A 13 -7.22 -26.62 -3.82
CA GLY A 13 -6.16 -26.85 -4.81
C GLY A 13 -5.95 -25.68 -5.73
N ASP A 14 -6.79 -24.65 -5.65
CA ASP A 14 -6.58 -23.37 -6.33
C ASP A 14 -5.73 -22.43 -5.45
N TYR A 15 -5.22 -21.36 -6.01
CA TYR A 15 -4.38 -20.39 -5.32
C TYR A 15 -4.50 -18.99 -5.93
N HIS A 16 -4.03 -17.97 -5.21
CA HIS A 16 -4.22 -16.55 -5.56
C HIS A 16 -3.73 -16.16 -6.96
N TYR A 17 -2.74 -16.87 -7.50
CA TYR A 17 -2.17 -16.59 -8.84
C TYR A 17 -2.71 -17.52 -9.94
N SER A 18 -3.70 -18.36 -9.62
CA SER A 18 -4.32 -19.25 -10.61
C SER A 18 -5.11 -18.47 -11.66
N GLN A 19 -5.37 -19.09 -12.79
CA GLN A 19 -6.18 -18.47 -13.84
C GLN A 19 -7.62 -18.21 -13.40
N SER A 20 -8.19 -19.11 -12.60
CA SER A 20 -9.55 -18.97 -12.06
C SER A 20 -9.65 -17.74 -11.15
N THR A 21 -8.70 -17.57 -10.23
CA THR A 21 -8.66 -16.43 -9.31
C THR A 21 -8.41 -15.12 -10.06
N ASN A 22 -7.51 -15.10 -11.04
CA ASN A 22 -7.30 -13.94 -11.89
C ASN A 22 -8.57 -13.54 -12.66
N ASN A 23 -9.29 -14.53 -13.21
CA ASN A 23 -10.55 -14.28 -13.88
C ASN A 23 -11.61 -13.74 -12.92
N HIS A 24 -11.64 -14.24 -11.67
CA HIS A 24 -12.54 -13.76 -10.64
C HIS A 24 -12.27 -12.28 -10.29
N TYR A 25 -11.02 -11.91 -10.02
CA TYR A 25 -10.66 -10.50 -9.78
C TYR A 25 -11.05 -9.60 -10.96
N LEU A 26 -10.75 -10.03 -12.19
CA LEU A 26 -11.10 -9.27 -13.37
C LEU A 26 -12.63 -9.12 -13.52
N TYR A 27 -13.39 -10.16 -13.22
CA TYR A 27 -14.85 -10.11 -13.19
C TYR A 27 -15.35 -9.07 -12.17
N CYS A 28 -14.86 -9.13 -10.93
CA CYS A 28 -15.22 -8.19 -9.87
C CYS A 28 -14.91 -6.73 -10.24
N ILE A 29 -13.74 -6.49 -10.84
CA ILE A 29 -13.33 -5.15 -11.30
C ILE A 29 -14.29 -4.62 -12.37
N LYS A 30 -14.64 -5.46 -13.36
CA LYS A 30 -15.55 -5.09 -14.44
C LYS A 30 -16.97 -4.82 -13.94
N GLU A 31 -17.48 -5.66 -13.04
CA GLU A 31 -18.81 -5.45 -12.45
C GLU A 31 -18.83 -4.17 -11.60
N ALA A 32 -17.83 -3.95 -10.75
CA ALA A 32 -17.69 -2.73 -9.96
C ALA A 32 -17.67 -1.46 -10.84
N ALA A 33 -16.98 -1.52 -11.98
CA ALA A 33 -16.92 -0.39 -12.92
C ALA A 33 -18.30 0.02 -13.44
N LYS A 34 -19.20 -0.94 -13.71
CA LYS A 34 -20.57 -0.66 -14.15
C LYS A 34 -21.38 0.14 -13.12
N HIS A 35 -20.99 0.04 -11.85
CA HIS A 35 -21.62 0.72 -10.73
C HIS A 35 -20.84 1.92 -10.22
N HIS A 36 -19.80 2.37 -10.94
CA HIS A 36 -18.91 3.47 -10.56
C HIS A 36 -18.22 3.23 -9.19
N ILE A 37 -17.90 1.97 -8.88
CA ILE A 37 -17.25 1.57 -7.63
C ILE A 37 -15.76 1.36 -7.87
N MET A 38 -14.94 2.03 -7.07
CA MET A 38 -13.49 1.80 -7.03
C MET A 38 -13.17 0.51 -6.26
N VAL A 39 -12.15 -0.20 -6.72
CA VAL A 39 -11.68 -1.46 -6.13
C VAL A 39 -10.23 -1.32 -5.68
N ASN A 40 -9.95 -1.77 -4.45
CA ASN A 40 -8.64 -2.02 -3.92
C ASN A 40 -8.49 -3.54 -3.71
N ALA A 41 -7.63 -4.20 -4.49
CA ALA A 41 -7.52 -5.66 -4.50
C ALA A 41 -6.36 -6.12 -3.61
N HIS A 42 -6.66 -6.92 -2.59
CA HIS A 42 -5.68 -7.57 -1.72
C HIS A 42 -5.55 -9.07 -2.05
N GLU A 43 -4.45 -9.69 -1.65
CA GLU A 43 -4.08 -11.08 -1.97
C GLU A 43 -4.14 -11.41 -3.47
N ALA A 44 -4.26 -10.40 -4.32
CA ALA A 44 -4.35 -10.54 -5.76
C ALA A 44 -2.99 -10.81 -6.42
N THR A 45 -3.02 -11.23 -7.65
CA THR A 45 -1.84 -11.28 -8.51
C THR A 45 -1.22 -9.89 -8.62
N ARG A 46 0.11 -9.83 -8.68
CA ARG A 46 0.83 -8.58 -8.95
C ARG A 46 0.26 -7.87 -10.20
N PRO A 47 0.26 -6.54 -10.22
CA PRO A 47 -0.31 -5.77 -11.32
C PRO A 47 0.32 -6.08 -12.66
N THR A 48 -0.53 -6.12 -13.69
CA THR A 48 -0.16 -6.37 -15.08
C THR A 48 -0.56 -5.20 -16.00
N GLY A 49 -0.89 -4.04 -15.43
CA GLY A 49 -1.36 -2.87 -16.16
C GLY A 49 -2.89 -2.78 -16.27
N LEU A 50 -3.65 -3.67 -15.66
CA LEU A 50 -5.11 -3.65 -15.68
C LEU A 50 -5.73 -2.34 -15.17
N CYS A 51 -5.07 -1.65 -14.26
CA CYS A 51 -5.50 -0.33 -13.77
C CYS A 51 -5.54 0.75 -14.87
N ARG A 52 -4.82 0.58 -15.98
CA ARG A 52 -4.90 1.47 -17.15
C ARG A 52 -6.08 1.17 -18.05
N THR A 53 -6.54 -0.08 -18.09
CA THR A 53 -7.74 -0.49 -18.81
C THR A 53 -9.00 -0.28 -17.97
N TRP A 54 -8.88 -0.54 -16.66
CA TRP A 54 -9.94 -0.44 -15.68
C TRP A 54 -9.51 0.54 -14.59
N PRO A 55 -9.65 1.85 -14.78
CA PRO A 55 -9.15 2.87 -13.84
C PRO A 55 -9.87 2.86 -12.49
N ASN A 56 -10.98 2.16 -12.36
CA ASN A 56 -11.61 1.89 -11.07
C ASN A 56 -10.82 0.90 -10.20
N LEU A 57 -9.82 0.19 -10.72
CA LEU A 57 -8.84 -0.56 -9.93
C LEU A 57 -7.78 0.43 -9.43
N VAL A 58 -8.02 1.03 -8.28
CA VAL A 58 -7.20 2.11 -7.71
C VAL A 58 -6.08 1.61 -6.81
N GLY A 59 -6.22 0.43 -6.25
CA GLY A 59 -5.22 -0.14 -5.34
C GLY A 59 -5.07 -1.64 -5.55
N ASN A 60 -3.88 -2.13 -5.25
CA ASN A 60 -3.56 -3.55 -5.27
C ASN A 60 -2.40 -3.79 -4.29
N GLU A 61 -2.57 -4.72 -3.37
CA GLU A 61 -1.49 -5.05 -2.42
C GLU A 61 -0.40 -5.89 -3.10
N SER A 62 -0.65 -7.15 -3.35
CA SER A 62 0.19 -8.15 -4.05
C SER A 62 1.65 -8.24 -3.59
N ALA A 63 1.94 -7.78 -2.40
CA ALA A 63 3.19 -7.94 -1.68
C ALA A 63 2.95 -7.62 -0.20
N ARG A 64 3.90 -7.91 0.67
CA ARG A 64 3.78 -7.57 2.09
C ARG A 64 3.62 -6.07 2.29
N GLY A 65 2.48 -5.66 2.84
CA GLY A 65 2.21 -4.31 3.34
C GLY A 65 2.36 -4.22 4.85
N THR A 66 1.87 -3.13 5.43
CA THR A 66 1.95 -2.84 6.87
C THR A 66 1.30 -3.93 7.73
N GLU A 67 0.30 -4.64 7.24
CA GLU A 67 -0.35 -5.74 7.98
C GLU A 67 0.64 -6.78 8.50
N TYR A 68 1.70 -7.06 7.76
CA TYR A 68 2.73 -8.03 8.16
C TYR A 68 3.53 -7.61 9.39
N GLU A 69 3.52 -6.35 9.76
CA GLU A 69 4.14 -5.88 11.00
C GLU A 69 3.50 -6.52 12.24
N ALA A 70 2.22 -6.87 12.17
CA ALA A 70 1.52 -7.58 13.23
C ALA A 70 1.90 -9.07 13.35
N PHE A 71 2.58 -9.62 12.36
CA PHE A 71 2.94 -11.04 12.25
C PHE A 71 4.45 -11.29 12.31
N GLY A 72 5.17 -10.47 13.04
CA GLY A 72 6.62 -10.60 13.22
C GLY A 72 7.44 -9.49 12.55
N GLY A 73 6.79 -8.62 11.80
CA GLY A 73 7.41 -7.46 11.18
C GLY A 73 8.11 -7.75 9.85
N SER A 74 8.50 -6.68 9.21
CA SER A 74 9.35 -6.69 8.03
C SER A 74 10.69 -6.03 8.35
N GLU A 75 11.74 -6.45 7.65
CA GLU A 75 13.03 -5.76 7.77
C GLU A 75 12.95 -4.35 7.16
N PRO A 76 13.67 -3.36 7.71
CA PRO A 76 13.61 -1.98 7.23
C PRO A 76 13.87 -1.81 5.73
N TYR A 77 14.74 -2.66 5.16
CA TYR A 77 15.05 -2.62 3.72
C TYR A 77 13.86 -3.03 2.83
N HIS A 78 12.84 -3.68 3.37
CA HIS A 78 11.66 -4.10 2.59
C HIS A 78 10.99 -2.91 1.89
N THR A 79 10.81 -1.80 2.59
CA THR A 79 10.17 -0.59 2.04
C THR A 79 11.01 0.11 0.97
N VAL A 80 12.32 -0.12 0.93
CA VAL A 80 13.21 0.42 -0.10
C VAL A 80 13.59 -0.59 -1.18
N ILE A 81 13.00 -1.80 -1.15
CA ILE A 81 13.01 -2.78 -2.25
C ILE A 81 11.74 -2.67 -3.11
N LEU A 82 10.58 -2.44 -2.49
CA LEU A 82 9.29 -2.42 -3.19
C LEU A 82 9.22 -1.45 -4.37
N PRO A 83 9.78 -0.23 -4.30
CA PRO A 83 9.82 0.68 -5.44
C PRO A 83 10.54 0.12 -6.68
N PHE A 84 11.52 -0.75 -6.49
CA PHE A 84 12.30 -1.36 -7.58
C PHE A 84 11.72 -2.69 -8.09
N THR A 85 10.78 -3.25 -7.38
CA THR A 85 10.21 -4.58 -7.66
C THR A 85 8.70 -4.49 -7.85
N ARG A 86 7.93 -4.50 -6.77
CA ARG A 86 6.48 -4.56 -6.78
C ARG A 86 5.84 -3.36 -7.49
N LEU A 87 6.33 -2.14 -7.26
CA LEU A 87 5.75 -0.94 -7.86
C LEU A 87 6.05 -0.79 -9.37
N GLN A 88 6.95 -1.59 -9.93
CA GLN A 88 7.18 -1.60 -11.38
C GLN A 88 5.94 -2.09 -12.15
N GLY A 89 5.07 -2.86 -11.53
CA GLY A 89 3.82 -3.33 -12.12
C GLY A 89 2.65 -2.33 -12.00
N GLY A 90 2.77 -1.33 -11.15
CA GLY A 90 1.70 -0.34 -10.88
C GLY A 90 1.57 0.00 -9.39
N PRO A 91 0.57 0.82 -9.04
CA PRO A 91 0.37 1.30 -7.68
C PRO A 91 0.20 0.16 -6.67
N MET A 92 0.63 0.42 -5.43
CA MET A 92 0.53 -0.53 -4.33
C MET A 92 -0.20 0.08 -3.15
N ASP A 93 -1.20 -0.63 -2.63
CA ASP A 93 -1.72 -0.35 -1.29
C ASP A 93 -0.78 -0.98 -0.25
N TYR A 94 0.15 -0.18 0.24
CA TYR A 94 1.07 -0.57 1.32
C TYR A 94 0.45 -0.39 2.69
N THR A 95 -0.56 0.47 2.82
CA THR A 95 -1.23 0.85 4.07
C THR A 95 -0.25 1.51 5.06
N PRO A 96 0.38 2.65 4.72
CA PRO A 96 1.35 3.35 5.58
C PRO A 96 0.67 4.12 6.71
N GLY A 97 1.48 4.70 7.61
CA GLY A 97 1.03 5.70 8.57
C GLY A 97 0.95 5.22 10.01
N ILE A 98 1.62 4.14 10.38
CA ILE A 98 1.75 3.72 11.78
C ILE A 98 2.70 4.67 12.51
N PHE A 99 2.20 5.42 13.49
CA PHE A 99 2.96 6.36 14.32
C PHE A 99 3.42 5.73 15.63
N VAL A 100 2.58 4.91 16.25
CA VAL A 100 2.96 4.14 17.42
C VAL A 100 3.50 2.79 17.00
N THR A 101 4.81 2.73 16.81
CA THR A 101 5.52 1.59 16.22
C THR A 101 5.60 0.35 17.10
N LYS A 102 5.45 0.50 18.43
CA LYS A 102 5.37 -0.64 19.34
C LYS A 102 3.92 -1.04 19.55
N LEU A 103 3.51 -2.12 18.92
CA LEU A 103 2.12 -2.56 18.95
C LEU A 103 1.63 -2.92 20.36
N SER A 104 2.55 -3.31 21.26
CA SER A 104 2.23 -3.57 22.67
C SER A 104 1.79 -2.34 23.48
N GLU A 105 1.99 -1.15 22.96
CA GLU A 105 1.54 0.09 23.64
C GLU A 105 0.02 0.31 23.51
N TRP A 106 -0.64 -0.37 22.58
CA TRP A 106 -2.06 -0.15 22.32
C TRP A 106 -2.87 -1.43 22.05
N CYS A 107 -2.21 -2.58 21.89
CA CYS A 107 -2.87 -3.87 21.76
C CYS A 107 -2.03 -5.01 22.31
N ASN A 108 -2.61 -6.19 22.46
CA ASN A 108 -1.91 -7.36 22.97
C ASN A 108 -1.05 -8.03 21.87
N ASN A 109 -0.20 -7.25 21.21
CA ASN A 109 0.75 -7.71 20.20
C ASN A 109 2.15 -7.21 20.56
N LYS A 110 3.13 -8.12 20.59
CA LYS A 110 4.51 -7.80 20.95
C LYS A 110 5.39 -7.42 19.76
N SER A 111 4.84 -7.40 18.54
CA SER A 111 5.56 -7.00 17.34
C SER A 111 5.84 -5.49 17.35
N ASN A 112 6.84 -5.11 16.58
CA ASN A 112 7.20 -3.71 16.34
C ASN A 112 7.21 -3.45 14.84
N VAL A 113 6.82 -2.25 14.46
CA VAL A 113 7.04 -1.73 13.12
C VAL A 113 8.46 -1.18 13.06
N ASN A 114 9.35 -1.85 12.32
CA ASN A 114 10.78 -1.53 12.27
C ASN A 114 11.06 -0.28 11.41
N THR A 115 10.60 0.87 11.88
CA THR A 115 10.66 2.15 11.15
C THR A 115 10.74 3.32 12.14
N THR A 116 10.82 4.52 11.57
CA THR A 116 10.65 5.78 12.30
C THR A 116 9.39 6.49 11.82
N LEU A 117 8.92 7.48 12.58
CA LEU A 117 7.82 8.35 12.16
C LEU A 117 8.11 8.99 10.79
N CYS A 118 9.31 9.55 10.60
CA CYS A 118 9.71 10.10 9.29
C CYS A 118 9.73 9.03 8.20
N GLY A 119 10.12 7.79 8.51
CA GLY A 119 10.05 6.67 7.58
C GLY A 119 8.62 6.39 7.14
N GLN A 120 7.64 6.41 8.05
CA GLN A 120 6.23 6.24 7.71
C GLN A 120 5.72 7.38 6.83
N LEU A 121 6.09 8.63 7.09
CA LEU A 121 5.72 9.75 6.22
C LEU A 121 6.34 9.64 4.82
N ALA A 122 7.59 9.20 4.71
CA ALA A 122 8.26 9.00 3.43
C ALA A 122 7.54 7.99 2.53
N LEU A 123 6.84 7.01 3.11
CA LEU A 123 6.10 5.99 2.35
C LEU A 123 4.99 6.60 1.48
N TYR A 124 4.37 7.71 1.90
CA TYR A 124 3.37 8.42 1.09
C TYR A 124 3.93 8.97 -0.22
N LEU A 125 5.24 9.18 -0.29
CA LEU A 125 5.94 9.65 -1.49
C LEU A 125 6.55 8.49 -2.29
N THR A 126 7.09 7.47 -1.61
CA THR A 126 7.83 6.38 -2.25
C THR A 126 6.93 5.21 -2.67
N MET A 127 5.84 4.95 -1.96
CA MET A 127 4.84 3.94 -2.28
C MET A 127 3.70 4.57 -3.07
N TYR A 128 3.89 4.69 -4.39
CA TYR A 128 2.85 5.28 -5.23
C TYR A 128 1.54 4.50 -5.15
N SER A 129 0.49 5.22 -4.80
CA SER A 129 -0.89 4.72 -4.86
C SER A 129 -1.85 5.91 -4.96
N PRO A 130 -2.84 5.89 -5.85
CA PRO A 130 -3.90 6.91 -5.88
C PRO A 130 -4.86 6.79 -4.70
N LEU A 131 -4.79 5.70 -3.95
CA LEU A 131 -5.50 5.48 -2.70
C LEU A 131 -4.47 5.25 -1.59
N GLN A 132 -4.32 6.22 -0.69
CA GLN A 132 -3.45 6.11 0.48
C GLN A 132 -4.29 5.87 1.74
N MET A 133 -3.76 5.06 2.63
CA MET A 133 -4.38 4.78 3.92
C MET A 133 -3.68 5.58 5.03
N ALA A 134 -4.36 5.74 6.16
CA ALA A 134 -3.81 6.19 7.43
C ALA A 134 -4.02 5.05 8.43
N ALA A 135 -2.96 4.27 8.67
CA ALA A 135 -3.06 2.93 9.26
C ALA A 135 -3.10 2.90 10.79
N ASP A 136 -2.97 4.04 11.46
CA ASP A 136 -2.99 4.12 12.92
C ASP A 136 -4.36 4.56 13.46
N LEU A 137 -4.50 4.56 14.78
CA LEU A 137 -5.68 5.02 15.47
C LEU A 137 -5.71 6.56 15.57
N PRO A 138 -6.91 7.19 15.56
CA PRO A 138 -7.03 8.64 15.73
C PRO A 138 -6.28 9.17 16.96
N GLU A 139 -6.39 8.48 18.09
CA GLU A 139 -5.74 8.86 19.34
C GLU A 139 -4.20 8.84 19.27
N ASN A 140 -3.65 8.07 18.35
CA ASN A 140 -2.21 8.04 18.10
C ASN A 140 -1.77 9.20 17.20
N TYR A 141 -2.59 9.59 16.24
CA TYR A 141 -2.35 10.77 15.40
C TYR A 141 -2.41 12.06 16.20
N GLU A 142 -3.32 12.16 17.18
CA GLU A 142 -3.44 13.34 18.07
C GLU A 142 -2.15 13.62 18.86
N LYS A 143 -1.31 12.62 19.09
CA LYS A 143 -0.01 12.79 19.76
C LYS A 143 1.06 13.46 18.85
N TYR A 144 0.84 13.46 17.55
CA TYR A 144 1.78 13.92 16.53
C TYR A 144 1.04 14.71 15.44
N ASP A 145 0.30 15.73 15.83
CA ASP A 145 -0.60 16.45 14.93
C ASP A 145 0.11 17.12 13.75
N ASP A 146 1.34 17.60 13.96
CA ASP A 146 2.20 18.16 12.90
C ASP A 146 2.57 17.10 11.84
N ALA A 147 2.92 15.90 12.27
CA ALA A 147 3.20 14.79 11.37
C ALA A 147 1.91 14.29 10.67
N PHE A 148 0.79 14.27 11.38
CA PHE A 148 -0.50 13.93 10.79
C PHE A 148 -0.99 14.99 9.80
N GLN A 149 -0.65 16.26 10.04
CA GLN A 149 -0.92 17.33 9.07
C GLN A 149 -0.25 17.04 7.72
N PHE A 150 0.97 16.50 7.72
CA PHE A 150 1.60 16.08 6.47
C PHE A 150 0.76 15.03 5.71
N ILE A 151 0.18 14.04 6.41
CA ILE A 151 -0.68 13.03 5.78
C ILE A 151 -1.95 13.68 5.19
N ARG A 152 -2.51 14.68 5.86
CA ARG A 152 -3.68 15.43 5.37
C ARG A 152 -3.39 16.25 4.11
N ASP A 153 -2.16 16.77 4.00
CA ASP A 153 -1.76 17.70 2.93
C ASP A 153 -1.11 17.00 1.73
N VAL A 154 -0.49 15.83 1.94
CA VAL A 154 0.21 15.12 0.88
C VAL A 154 -0.75 14.66 -0.21
N ALA A 155 -0.39 14.92 -1.47
CA ALA A 155 -1.20 14.48 -2.60
C ALA A 155 -1.11 12.97 -2.82
N CYS A 156 -2.15 12.39 -3.40
CA CYS A 156 -2.17 10.98 -3.84
C CYS A 156 -1.96 10.84 -5.35
N ASP A 157 -2.01 11.95 -6.08
CA ASP A 157 -1.75 12.00 -7.53
C ASP A 157 -0.74 13.10 -7.84
N TRP A 158 0.10 12.87 -8.85
CA TRP A 158 1.29 13.65 -9.08
C TRP A 158 1.40 14.11 -10.53
N ASP A 159 1.62 15.41 -10.74
CA ASP A 159 1.85 15.99 -12.08
C ASP A 159 3.27 15.68 -12.60
N ASP A 160 4.25 15.60 -11.70
CA ASP A 160 5.63 15.26 -12.03
C ASP A 160 6.30 14.48 -10.90
N SER A 161 7.23 13.62 -11.26
CA SER A 161 8.00 12.80 -10.34
C SER A 161 9.43 12.63 -10.82
N ARG A 162 10.39 12.89 -9.94
CA ARG A 162 11.81 12.72 -10.22
C ARG A 162 12.46 11.81 -9.19
N TYR A 163 13.06 10.75 -9.68
CA TYR A 163 13.90 9.87 -8.88
C TYR A 163 15.33 10.41 -8.96
N LEU A 164 15.85 10.90 -7.84
CA LEU A 164 17.11 11.61 -7.78
C LEU A 164 18.27 10.64 -7.55
N GLU A 165 18.15 9.83 -6.51
CA GLU A 165 19.15 8.82 -6.15
C GLU A 165 18.46 7.58 -5.61
N ALA A 166 19.01 6.40 -5.90
CA ALA A 166 18.43 5.17 -5.40
C ALA A 166 19.43 4.02 -5.43
N GLU A 167 19.39 3.19 -4.39
CA GLU A 167 20.06 1.89 -4.34
C GLU A 167 19.13 0.87 -3.71
N PRO A 168 18.74 -0.22 -4.42
CA PRO A 168 17.83 -1.22 -3.90
C PRO A 168 18.25 -1.74 -2.53
N ALA A 169 17.29 -1.87 -1.62
CA ALA A 169 17.46 -2.29 -0.23
C ALA A 169 18.25 -1.31 0.68
N LYS A 170 18.70 -0.17 0.17
CA LYS A 170 19.41 0.81 0.98
C LYS A 170 18.66 2.13 1.11
N TYR A 171 18.36 2.77 -0.01
CA TYR A 171 17.64 4.04 -0.01
C TYR A 171 16.97 4.33 -1.36
N ILE A 172 16.04 5.25 -1.32
CA ILE A 172 15.44 5.89 -2.49
C ILE A 172 15.10 7.34 -2.17
N THR A 173 15.49 8.24 -3.05
CA THR A 173 15.16 9.67 -2.99
C THR A 173 14.28 10.04 -4.16
N VAL A 174 13.07 10.51 -3.86
CA VAL A 174 12.09 10.93 -4.87
C VAL A 174 11.58 12.32 -4.55
N ALA A 175 11.47 13.16 -5.59
CA ALA A 175 10.76 14.43 -5.54
C ALA A 175 9.46 14.31 -6.34
N ARG A 176 8.38 14.83 -5.77
CA ARG A 176 7.06 14.78 -6.39
C ARG A 176 6.46 16.16 -6.43
N LYS A 177 5.71 16.44 -7.48
CA LYS A 177 4.99 17.70 -7.66
C LYS A 177 3.52 17.38 -7.91
N ALA A 178 2.65 18.01 -7.15
CA ALA A 178 1.22 18.00 -7.37
C ALA A 178 0.71 19.41 -7.69
N LYS A 179 -0.50 19.51 -8.23
CA LYS A 179 -1.13 20.78 -8.56
C LYS A 179 -1.32 21.61 -7.29
N GLY A 180 -0.65 22.76 -7.24
CA GLY A 180 -0.74 23.70 -6.12
C GLY A 180 0.31 23.52 -5.02
N THR A 181 1.28 22.61 -5.21
CA THR A 181 2.41 22.40 -4.26
C THR A 181 3.75 22.63 -4.94
#